data_3d4c5e93fa1bd7014257d9e6c6630902
#
_entry.id   3d4c5e93fa1bd7014257d9e6c6630902
#
_cell.length_a   1.000
_cell.length_b   1.000
_cell.length_c   1.000
_cell.angle_alpha   90.00
_cell.angle_beta   90.00
_cell.angle_gamma   90.00
#
_symmetry.space_group_name_H-M   'P 1'
#
loop_
_entity.id
_entity.type
_entity.pdbx_description
1 polymer ?
#
loop_
_entity_poly.entity_id
_entity_poly.type
_entity_poly.pdbx_seq_one_letter_code
_entity_poly.pdbx_strand_id
1 'polypeptide(L)'
;FNSHSITCTGQGEILMGGIGGYLKITPRPTDFYNRSGNPVVFTDLLLANQKMEVGSRTSNGRILLPKNIQLLEEITMDYSDSNFALEVSSMDYQNRHKQQFAYRLGEQEEWVKLEGNRIHFNRLSYGTFRLQVKVYEPNGYDNPVSSLLIHVRPPFWLSLPAYGCYALMVIFLFLLILRNTQRKHKRLMEQQKHEMEITQQHEMDEAKMRFFTNVSHDLRTPLALIITPLEKLLASESARNLKADLELIHRNSLRLLRLINQ
;
A
#
# COMPACT_ATOMS: atom_id res chain seq x y z
N PHE A 1 74.15 13.40 21.28
CA PHE A 1 73.85 14.70 21.90
C PHE A 1 73.78 14.48 23.44
N ASN A 2 74.48 15.32 24.19
CA ASN A 2 74.45 15.24 25.64
C ASN A 2 73.27 16.11 26.16
N SER A 3 72.55 15.65 27.17
CA SER A 3 71.33 16.30 27.68
C SER A 3 71.54 17.78 28.11
N HIS A 4 72.78 18.17 28.33
CA HIS A 4 73.13 19.55 28.74
C HIS A 4 73.64 20.44 27.58
N SER A 5 73.62 19.94 26.36
CA SER A 5 74.10 20.67 25.18
C SER A 5 72.99 21.33 24.32
N ILE A 6 71.80 21.48 24.93
CA ILE A 6 70.65 22.11 24.22
C ILE A 6 70.35 23.43 24.95
N THR A 7 70.28 24.53 24.16
CA THR A 7 69.87 25.84 24.64
C THR A 7 68.97 26.52 23.65
N CYS A 8 68.10 27.43 24.16
CA CYS A 8 67.26 28.29 23.31
C CYS A 8 67.88 29.69 23.28
N THR A 9 67.98 30.25 22.10
CA THR A 9 68.40 31.64 21.94
C THR A 9 67.21 32.57 22.22
N GLY A 10 67.51 33.86 22.55
CA GLY A 10 66.46 34.87 22.75
C GLY A 10 65.58 35.16 21.52
N GLN A 11 65.97 34.58 20.38
CA GLN A 11 65.18 34.66 19.13
C GLN A 11 64.32 33.39 18.90
N GLY A 12 64.24 32.47 19.88
CA GLY A 12 63.44 31.24 19.76
C GLY A 12 64.10 30.16 18.93
N GLU A 13 65.38 30.24 18.65
CA GLU A 13 66.15 29.20 17.97
C GLU A 13 66.68 28.18 19.00
N ILE A 14 66.65 26.90 18.61
CA ILE A 14 67.20 25.82 19.42
C ILE A 14 68.59 25.46 18.90
N LEU A 15 69.58 25.53 19.78
CA LEU A 15 70.94 25.14 19.50
C LEU A 15 71.21 23.79 20.19
N MET A 16 71.66 22.80 19.46
CA MET A 16 72.04 21.48 19.98
C MET A 16 73.52 21.23 19.69
N GLY A 17 74.35 21.14 20.74
CA GLY A 17 75.78 20.88 20.61
C GLY A 17 76.07 19.40 20.44
N GLY A 18 77.06 19.05 19.58
CA GLY A 18 77.60 17.69 19.36
C GLY A 18 79.12 17.70 19.21
N ILE A 19 79.76 16.54 19.10
CA ILE A 19 81.18 16.34 19.09
C ILE A 19 81.85 17.01 17.85
N GLY A 20 81.16 17.21 16.77
CA GLY A 20 81.68 17.78 15.53
C GLY A 20 81.10 19.17 15.16
N GLY A 21 80.35 19.83 16.04
CA GLY A 21 79.69 21.08 15.77
C GLY A 21 78.37 21.28 16.52
N TYR A 22 77.59 22.21 16.06
CA TYR A 22 76.23 22.40 16.62
C TYR A 22 75.14 22.37 15.54
N LEU A 23 73.99 21.89 15.89
CA LEU A 23 72.79 21.96 15.07
C LEU A 23 71.94 23.17 15.51
N LYS A 24 71.69 24.07 14.59
CA LYS A 24 70.78 25.21 14.79
C LYS A 24 69.43 24.88 14.17
N ILE A 25 68.42 24.83 14.99
CA ILE A 25 67.02 24.66 14.58
C ILE A 25 66.32 26.00 14.77
N THR A 26 65.81 26.57 13.71
CA THR A 26 64.94 27.76 13.71
C THR A 26 63.51 27.27 13.50
N PRO A 27 62.73 27.06 14.56
CA PRO A 27 61.34 26.59 14.39
C PRO A 27 60.53 27.68 13.69
N ARG A 28 59.93 27.36 12.55
CA ARG A 28 58.97 28.26 11.92
C ARG A 28 57.59 27.89 12.45
N PRO A 29 56.84 28.81 13.08
CA PRO A 29 55.52 28.51 13.61
C PRO A 29 54.60 27.92 12.52
N THR A 30 54.77 28.34 11.28
CA THR A 30 54.04 27.85 10.11
C THR A 30 54.30 26.40 9.76
N ASP A 31 55.50 25.86 10.07
CA ASP A 31 55.83 24.45 9.75
C ASP A 31 55.15 23.47 10.67
N PHE A 32 54.70 23.89 11.85
CA PHE A 32 53.92 23.09 12.79
C PHE A 32 52.43 23.14 12.48
N TYR A 33 51.95 24.12 11.75
CA TYR A 33 50.54 24.35 11.41
C TYR A 33 50.16 23.94 9.97
N ASN A 34 51.14 23.79 9.07
CA ASN A 34 50.92 23.29 7.72
C ASN A 34 50.84 21.78 7.64
N ARG A 35 50.20 21.14 8.60
CA ARG A 35 49.75 19.76 8.42
C ARG A 35 48.52 19.85 7.54
N SER A 36 48.65 19.46 6.29
CA SER A 36 47.49 18.96 5.53
C SER A 36 46.88 17.90 6.40
N GLY A 37 45.67 18.17 6.94
CA GLY A 37 45.01 17.27 7.89
C GLY A 37 44.98 15.84 7.33
N ASN A 38 45.24 14.86 8.17
CA ASN A 38 45.18 13.47 7.73
C ASN A 38 43.75 13.11 7.34
N PRO A 39 43.55 12.47 6.19
CA PRO A 39 42.21 12.07 5.76
C PRO A 39 41.61 11.08 6.76
N VAL A 40 40.33 11.20 6.99
CA VAL A 40 39.57 10.22 7.75
C VAL A 40 39.34 9.00 6.88
N VAL A 41 39.55 7.81 7.42
CA VAL A 41 39.27 6.54 6.74
C VAL A 41 38.16 5.78 7.47
N PHE A 42 37.31 5.12 6.68
CA PHE A 42 36.32 4.19 7.21
C PHE A 42 37.03 2.87 7.52
N THR A 43 37.05 2.48 8.79
CA THR A 43 37.80 1.29 9.22
C THR A 43 36.96 0.03 9.20
N ASP A 44 35.75 0.13 9.72
CA ASP A 44 34.87 -1.01 9.90
C ASP A 44 33.40 -0.67 9.66
N LEU A 45 32.67 -1.66 9.15
CA LEU A 45 31.21 -1.64 9.04
C LEU A 45 30.66 -2.64 10.07
N LEU A 46 29.73 -2.18 10.88
CA LEU A 46 29.04 -3.01 11.86
C LEU A 46 27.56 -3.12 11.49
N LEU A 47 27.08 -4.35 11.41
CA LEU A 47 25.67 -4.65 11.23
C LEU A 47 25.14 -5.28 12.52
N ALA A 48 24.06 -4.76 13.07
CA ALA A 48 23.53 -5.21 14.37
C ALA A 48 24.62 -5.33 15.45
N ASN A 49 25.56 -4.37 15.47
CA ASN A 49 26.70 -4.30 16.38
C ASN A 49 27.80 -5.40 16.19
N GLN A 50 27.70 -6.19 15.11
CA GLN A 50 28.71 -7.18 14.73
C GLN A 50 29.55 -6.63 13.59
N LYS A 51 30.86 -6.77 13.71
CA LYS A 51 31.80 -6.35 12.66
C LYS A 51 31.65 -7.25 11.44
N MET A 52 31.50 -6.62 10.27
CA MET A 52 31.39 -7.31 9.01
C MET A 52 32.76 -7.52 8.39
N GLU A 53 33.06 -8.76 8.03
CA GLU A 53 34.28 -9.12 7.33
C GLU A 53 34.10 -9.05 5.82
N VAL A 54 35.21 -8.95 5.09
CA VAL A 54 35.21 -9.00 3.63
C VAL A 54 34.61 -10.34 3.17
N GLY A 55 33.64 -10.27 2.25
CA GLY A 55 32.90 -11.45 1.78
C GLY A 55 31.66 -11.80 2.62
N SER A 56 31.42 -11.12 3.74
CA SER A 56 30.21 -11.31 4.53
C SER A 56 28.95 -11.03 3.70
N ARG A 57 27.91 -11.82 3.97
CA ARG A 57 26.63 -11.72 3.26
C ARG A 57 25.58 -11.05 4.13
N THR A 58 24.72 -10.29 3.47
CA THR A 58 23.50 -9.72 4.10
C THR A 58 22.50 -10.84 4.42
N SER A 59 21.45 -10.51 5.17
CA SER A 59 20.29 -11.40 5.41
C SER A 59 19.68 -11.95 4.13
N ASN A 60 19.79 -11.22 3.01
CA ASN A 60 19.32 -11.62 1.69
C ASN A 60 20.36 -12.39 0.86
N GLY A 61 21.49 -12.82 1.47
CA GLY A 61 22.53 -13.64 0.86
C GLY A 61 23.49 -12.89 -0.09
N ARG A 62 23.41 -11.55 -0.17
CA ARG A 62 24.29 -10.73 -1.02
C ARG A 62 25.58 -10.37 -0.29
N ILE A 63 26.69 -10.26 -1.03
CA ILE A 63 27.95 -9.79 -0.47
C ILE A 63 27.83 -8.29 -0.22
N LEU A 64 27.97 -7.89 1.03
CA LEU A 64 27.92 -6.50 1.49
C LEU A 64 29.25 -5.79 1.28
N LEU A 65 30.35 -6.46 1.65
CA LEU A 65 31.71 -5.94 1.51
C LEU A 65 32.50 -6.81 0.53
N PRO A 66 32.55 -6.45 -0.77
CA PRO A 66 33.35 -7.19 -1.73
C PRO A 66 34.86 -6.98 -1.52
N LYS A 67 35.23 -5.88 -0.89
CA LYS A 67 36.60 -5.48 -0.53
C LYS A 67 36.59 -4.84 0.87
N ASN A 68 37.78 -4.56 1.39
CA ASN A 68 37.87 -3.76 2.62
C ASN A 68 37.20 -2.40 2.43
N ILE A 69 36.41 -1.97 3.41
CA ILE A 69 35.64 -0.71 3.38
C ILE A 69 36.52 0.51 3.08
N GLN A 70 37.77 0.48 3.49
CA GLN A 70 38.76 1.55 3.21
C GLN A 70 38.98 1.79 1.71
N LEU A 71 38.77 0.76 0.87
CA LEU A 71 38.98 0.77 -0.56
C LEU A 71 37.66 0.94 -1.36
N LEU A 72 36.55 1.11 -0.64
CA LEU A 72 35.24 1.25 -1.26
C LEU A 72 34.86 2.73 -1.29
N GLU A 73 34.42 3.19 -2.45
CA GLU A 73 33.81 4.51 -2.63
C GLU A 73 32.30 4.45 -2.41
N GLU A 74 31.70 3.27 -2.58
CA GLU A 74 30.28 3.03 -2.40
C GLU A 74 29.98 1.71 -1.69
N ILE A 75 28.90 1.69 -0.92
CA ILE A 75 28.34 0.48 -0.31
C ILE A 75 26.87 0.37 -0.68
N THR A 76 26.43 -0.84 -0.99
CA THR A 76 25.03 -1.12 -1.29
C THR A 76 24.43 -1.99 -0.20
N MET A 77 23.37 -1.50 0.45
CA MET A 77 22.69 -2.18 1.54
C MET A 77 21.25 -2.52 1.17
N ASP A 78 20.74 -3.59 1.72
CA ASP A 78 19.31 -3.90 1.63
C ASP A 78 18.55 -3.11 2.72
N TYR A 79 17.27 -2.82 2.48
CA TYR A 79 16.43 -2.09 3.44
C TYR A 79 16.35 -2.76 4.83
N SER A 80 16.40 -4.10 4.86
CA SER A 80 16.44 -4.88 6.11
C SER A 80 17.68 -4.60 6.96
N ASP A 81 18.78 -4.25 6.32
CA ASP A 81 20.10 -4.06 6.92
C ASP A 81 20.42 -2.56 7.14
N SER A 82 19.42 -1.70 7.06
CA SER A 82 19.55 -0.24 7.19
C SER A 82 19.90 0.26 8.60
N ASN A 83 19.97 -0.64 9.58
CA ASN A 83 20.52 -0.42 10.93
C ASN A 83 21.98 -0.84 10.97
N PHE A 84 22.89 0.10 10.85
CA PHE A 84 24.32 -0.18 10.82
C PHE A 84 25.14 0.93 11.47
N ALA A 85 26.38 0.65 11.76
CA ALA A 85 27.32 1.67 12.20
C ALA A 85 28.61 1.60 11.37
N LEU A 86 29.22 2.76 11.18
CA LEU A 86 30.51 2.92 10.53
C LEU A 86 31.53 3.40 11.54
N GLU A 87 32.65 2.70 11.63
CA GLU A 87 33.79 3.19 12.40
C GLU A 87 34.72 4.00 11.51
N VAL A 88 35.19 5.10 12.07
CA VAL A 88 36.11 6.01 11.39
C VAL A 88 37.38 6.20 12.20
N SER A 89 38.49 6.39 11.53
CA SER A 89 39.77 6.68 12.15
C SER A 89 40.53 7.68 11.30
N SER A 90 41.34 8.50 11.91
CA SER A 90 42.32 9.28 11.17
C SER A 90 43.66 8.56 11.17
N MET A 91 44.49 8.85 10.17
CA MET A 91 45.84 8.33 10.07
C MET A 91 46.86 9.08 10.99
N ASP A 92 46.35 9.92 11.91
CA ASP A 92 47.23 10.63 12.85
C ASP A 92 47.48 9.80 14.09
N TYR A 93 48.65 9.21 14.16
CA TYR A 93 49.08 8.39 15.28
C TYR A 93 49.51 9.19 16.52
N GLN A 94 49.77 10.52 16.39
CA GLN A 94 50.29 11.34 17.47
C GLN A 94 49.19 11.79 18.44
N ASN A 95 47.97 12.06 17.93
CA ASN A 95 46.87 12.62 18.72
C ASN A 95 45.64 11.69 18.82
N ARG A 96 45.84 10.41 18.75
CA ARG A 96 44.78 9.39 18.66
C ARG A 96 43.66 9.52 19.71
N HIS A 97 43.97 9.95 20.92
CA HIS A 97 42.97 10.06 22.00
C HIS A 97 42.24 11.39 22.11
N LYS A 98 42.63 12.39 21.32
CA LYS A 98 42.01 13.75 21.36
C LYS A 98 41.24 14.11 20.10
N GLN A 99 41.24 13.23 19.11
CA GLN A 99 40.59 13.53 17.85
C GLN A 99 39.07 13.43 17.95
N GLN A 100 38.39 14.46 17.49
CA GLN A 100 36.98 14.52 17.37
C GLN A 100 36.66 14.48 15.88
N PHE A 101 35.58 13.84 15.51
CA PHE A 101 35.12 13.75 14.13
C PHE A 101 33.82 14.53 13.97
N ALA A 102 33.56 15.00 12.77
CA ALA A 102 32.26 15.52 12.37
C ALA A 102 31.83 14.84 11.09
N TYR A 103 30.55 14.56 10.99
CA TYR A 103 29.96 13.96 9.80
C TYR A 103 28.74 14.72 9.34
N ARG A 104 28.39 14.56 8.07
CA ARG A 104 27.12 15.00 7.50
C ARG A 104 26.63 14.00 6.46
N LEU A 105 25.31 13.89 6.30
CA LEU A 105 24.66 13.00 5.34
C LEU A 105 24.04 13.82 4.20
N GLY A 106 24.87 14.16 3.22
CA GLY A 106 24.50 15.07 2.14
C GLY A 106 25.28 16.38 2.18
N GLU A 107 25.36 17.06 1.04
CA GLU A 107 26.16 18.30 0.91
C GLU A 107 25.51 19.52 1.56
N GLN A 108 24.18 19.49 1.70
CA GLN A 108 23.40 20.61 2.24
C GLN A 108 23.14 20.52 3.75
N GLU A 109 23.49 19.40 4.39
CA GLU A 109 23.28 19.22 5.84
C GLU A 109 24.42 19.86 6.65
N GLU A 110 24.07 20.26 7.85
CA GLU A 110 25.06 20.79 8.81
C GLU A 110 25.97 19.69 9.34
N TRP A 111 27.20 20.08 9.71
CA TRP A 111 28.15 19.16 10.29
C TRP A 111 27.75 18.79 11.72
N VAL A 112 27.52 17.51 11.95
CA VAL A 112 27.21 16.95 13.27
C VAL A 112 28.48 16.44 13.90
N LYS A 113 28.78 16.92 15.12
CA LYS A 113 29.94 16.45 15.90
C LYS A 113 29.66 15.01 16.37
N LEU A 114 30.66 14.15 16.17
CA LEU A 114 30.59 12.76 16.54
C LEU A 114 31.18 12.57 17.96
N GLU A 115 30.42 11.88 18.81
CA GLU A 115 30.89 11.42 20.10
C GLU A 115 31.59 10.07 19.96
N GLY A 116 32.93 10.10 19.92
CA GLY A 116 33.75 8.91 19.66
C GLY A 116 34.16 8.74 18.22
N ASN A 117 34.22 7.51 17.73
CA ASN A 117 34.71 7.12 16.41
C ASN A 117 33.66 6.34 15.58
N ARG A 118 32.42 6.22 16.07
CA ARG A 118 31.39 5.37 15.48
C ARG A 118 30.15 6.17 15.12
N ILE A 119 29.79 6.15 13.85
CA ILE A 119 28.59 6.78 13.30
C ILE A 119 27.47 5.74 13.27
N HIS A 120 26.39 5.96 13.97
CA HIS A 120 25.23 5.06 14.01
C HIS A 120 24.12 5.54 13.09
N PHE A 121 23.63 4.67 12.23
CA PHE A 121 22.47 4.89 11.39
C PHE A 121 21.32 4.00 11.85
N ASN A 122 20.24 4.62 12.30
CA ASN A 122 19.02 3.94 12.71
C ASN A 122 17.99 4.04 11.59
N ARG A 123 17.77 2.94 10.86
CA ARG A 123 16.81 2.87 9.74
C ARG A 123 16.98 3.97 8.70
N LEU A 124 18.12 3.97 8.04
CA LEU A 124 18.32 4.84 6.90
C LEU A 124 17.23 4.53 5.83
N SER A 125 16.56 5.57 5.32
CA SER A 125 15.55 5.41 4.28
C SER A 125 16.17 4.84 2.99
N TYR A 126 15.34 4.32 2.09
CA TYR A 126 15.84 3.89 0.78
C TYR A 126 16.25 5.10 -0.05
N GLY A 127 17.34 4.95 -0.80
CA GLY A 127 17.90 6.01 -1.61
C GLY A 127 19.43 5.97 -1.64
N THR A 128 20.02 7.03 -2.19
CA THR A 128 21.47 7.20 -2.25
C THR A 128 21.88 8.38 -1.38
N PHE A 129 22.77 8.13 -0.46
CA PHE A 129 23.24 9.11 0.51
C PHE A 129 24.75 9.26 0.38
N ARG A 130 25.24 10.47 0.39
CA ARG A 130 26.68 10.76 0.44
C ARG A 130 27.05 11.09 1.87
N LEU A 131 27.65 10.14 2.57
CA LEU A 131 28.23 10.38 3.88
C LEU A 131 29.57 11.10 3.71
N GLN A 132 29.74 12.21 4.38
CA GLN A 132 31.00 12.96 4.45
C GLN A 132 31.48 13.03 5.89
N VAL A 133 32.77 12.79 6.07
CA VAL A 133 33.38 12.78 7.40
C VAL A 133 34.68 13.58 7.35
N LYS A 134 34.93 14.36 8.39
CA LYS A 134 36.20 15.10 8.58
C LYS A 134 36.61 15.09 10.03
N VAL A 135 37.89 15.35 10.29
CA VAL A 135 38.36 15.64 11.64
C VAL A 135 37.76 16.98 12.09
N TYR A 136 37.17 17.02 13.27
CA TYR A 136 36.63 18.24 13.86
C TYR A 136 37.71 18.95 14.65
N GLU A 137 38.07 20.14 14.23
CA GLU A 137 38.98 21.03 14.94
C GLU A 137 38.25 22.31 15.34
N PRO A 138 38.29 22.70 16.63
CA PRO A 138 37.62 23.92 17.11
C PRO A 138 38.14 25.20 16.46
N ASN A 139 39.37 25.16 15.92
CA ASN A 139 40.06 26.30 15.36
C ASN A 139 39.72 26.61 13.88
N GLY A 140 38.74 25.86 13.31
CA GLY A 140 38.21 26.16 11.97
C GLY A 140 39.11 25.79 10.80
N TYR A 141 40.13 24.96 11.00
CA TYR A 141 40.96 24.46 9.88
C TYR A 141 40.13 23.56 8.97
N ASP A 142 40.32 23.76 7.67
CA ASP A 142 39.63 22.97 6.65
C ASP A 142 40.36 21.64 6.45
N ASN A 143 39.90 20.63 7.18
CA ASN A 143 40.45 19.27 7.10
C ASN A 143 39.90 18.55 5.87
N PRO A 144 40.69 17.64 5.26
CA PRO A 144 40.24 16.88 4.11
C PRO A 144 38.98 16.07 4.46
N VAL A 145 37.99 16.15 3.56
CA VAL A 145 36.71 15.46 3.72
C VAL A 145 36.80 14.11 3.02
N SER A 146 36.55 13.05 3.75
CA SER A 146 36.38 11.71 3.17
C SER A 146 34.90 11.47 2.92
N SER A 147 34.57 10.89 1.76
CA SER A 147 33.20 10.62 1.38
C SER A 147 32.99 9.14 1.07
N LEU A 148 31.82 8.63 1.47
CA LEU A 148 31.34 7.28 1.16
C LEU A 148 29.92 7.35 0.66
N LEU A 149 29.64 6.74 -0.49
CA LEU A 149 28.30 6.66 -1.05
C LEU A 149 27.58 5.45 -0.45
N ILE A 150 26.41 5.69 0.14
CA ILE A 150 25.60 4.65 0.76
C ILE A 150 24.33 4.52 -0.08
N HIS A 151 24.16 3.38 -0.72
CA HIS A 151 22.99 3.07 -1.51
C HIS A 151 22.10 2.07 -0.79
N VAL A 152 20.94 2.52 -0.29
CA VAL A 152 19.95 1.66 0.36
C VAL A 152 18.87 1.30 -0.65
N ARG A 153 18.74 0.01 -0.94
CA ARG A 153 17.74 -0.49 -1.90
C ARG A 153 16.33 -0.39 -1.35
N PRO A 154 15.34 -0.11 -2.21
CA PRO A 154 13.96 -0.11 -1.78
C PRO A 154 13.52 -1.50 -1.33
N PRO A 155 12.60 -1.59 -0.35
CA PRO A 155 12.02 -2.85 0.09
C PRO A 155 11.23 -3.54 -1.04
N PHE A 156 11.06 -4.87 -0.94
CA PHE A 156 10.43 -5.67 -2.01
C PHE A 156 9.00 -5.22 -2.36
N TRP A 157 8.26 -4.67 -1.38
CA TRP A 157 6.89 -4.17 -1.62
C TRP A 157 6.81 -2.86 -2.42
N LEU A 158 7.93 -2.16 -2.61
CA LEU A 158 8.08 -1.00 -3.50
C LEU A 158 8.72 -1.37 -4.84
N SER A 159 8.86 -2.67 -5.14
CA SER A 159 9.39 -3.12 -6.41
C SER A 159 8.33 -3.08 -7.52
N LEU A 160 8.78 -2.95 -8.77
CA LEU A 160 7.91 -2.98 -9.95
C LEU A 160 6.94 -4.19 -9.97
N PRO A 161 7.37 -5.43 -9.67
CA PRO A 161 6.45 -6.57 -9.61
C PRO A 161 5.41 -6.45 -8.49
N ALA A 162 5.74 -5.82 -7.35
CA ALA A 162 4.79 -5.59 -6.27
C ALA A 162 3.66 -4.66 -6.71
N TYR A 163 3.97 -3.57 -7.42
CA TYR A 163 2.94 -2.69 -8.00
C TYR A 163 2.05 -3.43 -9.02
N GLY A 164 2.61 -4.35 -9.81
CA GLY A 164 1.83 -5.24 -10.69
C GLY A 164 0.84 -6.09 -9.90
N CYS A 165 1.28 -6.70 -8.80
CA CYS A 165 0.40 -7.48 -7.91
C CYS A 165 -0.71 -6.61 -7.29
N TYR A 166 -0.40 -5.39 -6.87
CA TYR A 166 -1.41 -4.47 -6.33
C TYR A 166 -2.44 -4.08 -7.38
N ALA A 167 -2.01 -3.78 -8.61
CA ALA A 167 -2.93 -3.48 -9.71
C ALA A 167 -3.86 -4.66 -10.01
N LEU A 168 -3.32 -5.88 -10.09
CA LEU A 168 -4.13 -7.09 -10.28
C LEU A 168 -5.13 -7.32 -9.13
N MET A 169 -4.71 -7.08 -7.89
CA MET A 169 -5.58 -7.18 -6.73
C MET A 169 -6.76 -6.20 -6.80
N VAL A 170 -6.49 -4.94 -7.19
CA VAL A 170 -7.53 -3.91 -7.35
C VAL A 170 -8.51 -4.30 -8.46
N ILE A 171 -7.99 -4.77 -9.62
CA ILE A 171 -8.82 -5.23 -10.74
C ILE A 171 -9.69 -6.41 -10.30
N PHE A 172 -9.11 -7.38 -9.58
CA PHE A 172 -9.84 -8.53 -9.08
C PHE A 172 -10.97 -8.13 -8.13
N LEU A 173 -10.69 -7.22 -7.20
CA LEU A 173 -11.70 -6.70 -6.26
C LEU A 173 -12.83 -5.97 -7.01
N PHE A 174 -12.47 -5.17 -8.01
CA PHE A 174 -13.44 -4.49 -8.85
C PHE A 174 -14.36 -5.46 -9.61
N LEU A 175 -13.78 -6.52 -10.19
CA LEU A 175 -14.55 -7.57 -10.87
C LEU A 175 -15.48 -8.32 -9.90
N LEU A 176 -15.04 -8.58 -8.66
CA LEU A 176 -15.90 -9.18 -7.64
C LEU A 176 -17.09 -8.28 -7.29
N ILE A 177 -16.87 -6.98 -7.15
CA ILE A 177 -17.93 -6.00 -6.89
C ILE A 177 -18.94 -5.99 -8.05
N LEU A 178 -18.47 -5.89 -9.30
CA LEU A 178 -19.32 -5.94 -10.48
C LEU A 178 -20.15 -7.23 -10.54
N ARG A 179 -19.52 -8.38 -10.30
CA ARG A 179 -20.20 -9.67 -10.29
C ARG A 179 -21.26 -9.77 -9.20
N ASN A 180 -20.98 -9.20 -8.03
CA ASN A 180 -21.93 -9.20 -6.91
C ASN A 180 -23.13 -8.27 -7.19
N THR A 181 -22.90 -7.08 -7.77
CA THR A 181 -23.98 -6.17 -8.16
C THR A 181 -24.87 -6.75 -9.26
N GLN A 182 -24.27 -7.40 -10.27
CA GLN A 182 -25.03 -8.09 -11.31
C GLN A 182 -25.91 -9.23 -10.75
N ARG A 183 -25.38 -9.99 -9.79
CA ARG A 183 -26.16 -11.05 -9.11
C ARG A 183 -27.33 -10.47 -8.32
N LYS A 184 -27.16 -9.33 -7.64
CA LYS A 184 -28.25 -8.65 -6.94
C LYS A 184 -29.31 -8.15 -7.90
N HIS A 185 -28.91 -7.52 -9.02
CA HIS A 185 -29.85 -7.06 -10.05
C HIS A 185 -30.66 -8.21 -10.65
N LYS A 186 -30.02 -9.32 -10.98
CA LYS A 186 -30.74 -10.51 -11.51
C LYS A 186 -31.80 -11.00 -10.52
N ARG A 187 -31.46 -11.13 -9.25
CA ARG A 187 -32.41 -11.59 -8.21
C ARG A 187 -33.60 -10.64 -8.07
N LEU A 188 -33.36 -9.32 -8.09
CA LEU A 188 -34.43 -8.33 -8.04
C LEU A 188 -35.34 -8.40 -9.25
N MET A 189 -34.78 -8.54 -10.45
CA MET A 189 -35.56 -8.72 -11.69
C MET A 189 -36.40 -10.02 -11.69
N GLU A 190 -35.82 -11.12 -11.17
CA GLU A 190 -36.54 -12.40 -11.04
C GLU A 190 -37.70 -12.27 -10.04
N GLN A 191 -37.50 -11.58 -8.91
CA GLN A 191 -38.56 -11.31 -7.94
C GLN A 191 -39.69 -10.45 -8.53
N GLN A 192 -39.37 -9.35 -9.21
CA GLN A 192 -40.37 -8.49 -9.85
C GLN A 192 -41.15 -9.24 -10.93
N LYS A 193 -40.47 -10.08 -11.71
CA LYS A 193 -41.14 -10.92 -12.72
C LYS A 193 -42.12 -11.90 -12.07
N HIS A 194 -41.72 -12.54 -11.01
CA HIS A 194 -42.55 -13.49 -10.28
C HIS A 194 -43.78 -12.81 -9.64
N GLU A 195 -43.60 -11.64 -9.03
CA GLU A 195 -44.72 -10.83 -8.50
C GLU A 195 -45.69 -10.42 -9.61
N MET A 196 -45.17 -10.04 -10.78
CA MET A 196 -46.00 -9.65 -11.93
C MET A 196 -46.80 -10.84 -12.48
N GLU A 197 -46.18 -12.04 -12.57
CA GLU A 197 -46.84 -13.28 -12.97
C GLU A 197 -47.98 -13.64 -12.02
N ILE A 198 -47.75 -13.56 -10.70
CA ILE A 198 -48.80 -13.83 -9.69
C ILE A 198 -49.94 -12.83 -9.80
N THR A 199 -49.65 -11.56 -9.98
CA THR A 199 -50.68 -10.50 -10.13
C THR A 199 -51.53 -10.75 -11.35
N GLN A 200 -50.93 -11.04 -12.49
CA GLN A 200 -51.64 -11.35 -13.74
C GLN A 200 -52.54 -12.58 -13.58
N GLN A 201 -52.02 -13.62 -12.89
CA GLN A 201 -52.78 -14.83 -12.63
C GLN A 201 -54.00 -14.55 -11.74
N HIS A 202 -53.83 -13.72 -10.72
CA HIS A 202 -54.92 -13.29 -9.85
C HIS A 202 -55.99 -12.48 -10.57
N GLU A 203 -55.59 -11.53 -11.43
CA GLU A 203 -56.50 -10.77 -12.26
C GLU A 203 -57.31 -11.63 -13.24
N MET A 204 -56.64 -12.63 -13.83
CA MET A 204 -57.32 -13.62 -14.70
C MET A 204 -58.31 -14.47 -13.93
N ASP A 205 -57.99 -14.93 -12.74
CA ASP A 205 -58.86 -15.72 -11.90
C ASP A 205 -60.06 -14.91 -11.39
N GLU A 206 -59.86 -13.64 -11.03
CA GLU A 206 -60.94 -12.72 -10.70
C GLU A 206 -61.87 -12.48 -11.91
N ALA A 207 -61.29 -12.24 -13.10
CA ALA A 207 -62.07 -12.08 -14.33
C ALA A 207 -62.90 -13.30 -14.65
N LYS A 208 -62.35 -14.50 -14.52
CA LYS A 208 -63.08 -15.76 -14.68
C LYS A 208 -64.22 -15.87 -13.66
N MET A 209 -63.98 -15.56 -12.39
CA MET A 209 -64.99 -15.63 -11.33
C MET A 209 -66.14 -14.63 -11.61
N ARG A 210 -65.85 -13.40 -12.03
CA ARG A 210 -66.84 -12.41 -12.42
C ARG A 210 -67.64 -12.89 -13.63
N PHE A 211 -66.97 -13.48 -14.62
CA PHE A 211 -67.61 -14.06 -15.77
C PHE A 211 -68.62 -15.16 -15.39
N PHE A 212 -68.18 -16.16 -14.57
CA PHE A 212 -69.07 -17.24 -14.11
C PHE A 212 -70.22 -16.71 -13.27
N THR A 213 -70.01 -15.70 -12.42
CA THR A 213 -71.08 -15.11 -11.62
C THR A 213 -72.12 -14.43 -12.50
N ASN A 214 -71.67 -13.65 -13.45
CA ASN A 214 -72.57 -12.92 -14.39
C ASN A 214 -73.33 -13.92 -15.29
N VAL A 215 -72.65 -14.87 -15.87
CA VAL A 215 -73.30 -15.92 -16.71
C VAL A 215 -74.33 -16.72 -15.88
N SER A 216 -73.98 -17.10 -14.65
CA SER A 216 -74.90 -17.81 -13.77
C SER A 216 -76.17 -16.97 -13.45
N HIS A 217 -76.04 -15.68 -13.18
CA HIS A 217 -77.15 -14.78 -12.99
C HIS A 217 -78.00 -14.62 -14.25
N ASP A 218 -77.37 -14.41 -15.40
CA ASP A 218 -78.06 -14.18 -16.68
C ASP A 218 -78.73 -15.43 -17.19
N LEU A 219 -78.29 -16.59 -16.84
CA LEU A 219 -78.93 -17.89 -17.13
C LEU A 219 -80.09 -18.18 -16.15
N ARG A 220 -79.94 -17.81 -14.86
CA ARG A 220 -80.97 -18.08 -13.81
C ARG A 220 -82.30 -17.42 -14.14
N THR A 221 -82.28 -16.13 -14.60
CA THR A 221 -83.48 -15.39 -14.88
C THR A 221 -84.33 -16.01 -15.99
N PRO A 222 -83.84 -16.32 -17.21
CA PRO A 222 -84.65 -16.95 -18.23
C PRO A 222 -85.05 -18.37 -17.88
N LEU A 223 -84.17 -19.09 -17.14
CA LEU A 223 -84.49 -20.44 -16.66
C LEU A 223 -85.67 -20.44 -15.69
N ALA A 224 -85.67 -19.50 -14.71
CA ALA A 224 -86.83 -19.35 -13.80
C ALA A 224 -88.12 -19.01 -14.52
N LEU A 225 -88.03 -18.15 -15.58
CA LEU A 225 -89.17 -17.80 -16.44
C LEU A 225 -89.68 -18.93 -17.34
N ILE A 226 -88.88 -19.97 -17.54
CA ILE A 226 -89.28 -21.22 -18.20
C ILE A 226 -89.86 -22.18 -17.18
N ILE A 227 -89.21 -22.40 -16.03
CA ILE A 227 -89.62 -23.42 -15.06
C ILE A 227 -90.93 -23.03 -14.35
N THR A 228 -91.09 -21.72 -13.95
CA THR A 228 -92.31 -21.27 -13.22
C THR A 228 -93.62 -21.50 -14.00
N PRO A 229 -93.77 -21.14 -15.29
CA PRO A 229 -94.96 -21.48 -16.04
C PRO A 229 -95.08 -22.98 -16.31
N LEU A 230 -94.01 -23.69 -16.49
CA LEU A 230 -94.03 -25.13 -16.68
C LEU A 230 -94.59 -25.86 -15.44
N GLU A 231 -94.16 -25.46 -14.22
CA GLU A 231 -94.70 -25.98 -12.96
C GLU A 231 -96.18 -25.64 -12.77
N LYS A 232 -96.60 -24.42 -13.16
CA LYS A 232 -98.01 -24.06 -13.18
C LYS A 232 -98.80 -24.90 -14.13
N LEU A 233 -98.32 -25.17 -15.32
CA LEU A 233 -98.96 -26.08 -16.28
C LEU A 233 -99.12 -27.51 -15.80
N LEU A 234 -98.08 -28.03 -15.09
CA LEU A 234 -98.10 -29.29 -14.50
C LEU A 234 -99.09 -29.42 -13.31
N ALA A 235 -99.35 -28.30 -12.63
CA ALA A 235 -100.25 -28.26 -11.46
C ALA A 235 -101.67 -27.89 -11.77
N SER A 236 -102.03 -27.50 -13.04
CA SER A 236 -103.31 -26.93 -13.44
C SER A 236 -104.08 -27.84 -14.38
N GLU A 237 -105.36 -28.21 -14.01
CA GLU A 237 -106.29 -28.98 -14.85
C GLU A 237 -107.07 -28.12 -15.93
N SER A 238 -106.80 -26.80 -16.03
CA SER A 238 -107.57 -25.93 -16.93
C SER A 238 -106.77 -25.39 -18.11
N ALA A 239 -107.34 -25.72 -19.37
CA ALA A 239 -106.72 -25.44 -20.66
C ALA A 239 -106.71 -23.95 -21.15
N ARG A 240 -107.19 -23.01 -20.32
CA ARG A 240 -107.40 -21.63 -20.77
C ARG A 240 -106.17 -20.72 -20.90
N ASN A 241 -105.08 -20.98 -20.23
CA ASN A 241 -103.87 -20.17 -20.29
C ASN A 241 -102.66 -20.92 -20.92
N LEU A 242 -102.90 -22.11 -21.48
CA LEU A 242 -101.85 -23.00 -22.02
C LEU A 242 -101.01 -22.33 -23.10
N LYS A 243 -101.67 -21.51 -23.94
CA LYS A 243 -100.96 -20.85 -25.10
C LYS A 243 -100.05 -19.74 -24.62
N ALA A 244 -100.47 -18.87 -23.70
CA ALA A 244 -99.66 -17.75 -23.14
C ALA A 244 -98.43 -18.25 -22.41
N ASP A 245 -98.61 -19.31 -21.61
CA ASP A 245 -97.48 -19.92 -20.83
C ASP A 245 -96.50 -20.66 -21.78
N LEU A 246 -96.96 -21.32 -22.81
CA LEU A 246 -96.14 -21.91 -23.90
C LEU A 246 -95.36 -20.86 -24.71
N GLU A 247 -95.99 -19.73 -25.04
CA GLU A 247 -95.28 -18.67 -25.70
C GLU A 247 -94.20 -17.99 -24.86
N LEU A 248 -94.48 -17.88 -23.56
CA LEU A 248 -93.49 -17.36 -22.59
C LEU A 248 -92.28 -18.30 -22.44
N ILE A 249 -92.55 -19.61 -22.33
CA ILE A 249 -91.51 -20.64 -22.31
C ILE A 249 -90.69 -20.62 -23.60
N HIS A 250 -91.29 -20.57 -24.70
CA HIS A 250 -90.62 -20.51 -26.02
C HIS A 250 -89.72 -19.31 -26.19
N ARG A 251 -90.21 -18.08 -25.84
CA ARG A 251 -89.38 -16.85 -25.87
C ARG A 251 -88.18 -16.91 -24.95
N ASN A 252 -88.34 -17.41 -23.71
CA ASN A 252 -87.24 -17.49 -22.81
C ASN A 252 -86.24 -18.59 -23.20
N SER A 253 -86.66 -19.70 -23.75
CA SER A 253 -85.78 -20.71 -24.35
C SER A 253 -84.98 -20.17 -25.53
N LEU A 254 -85.55 -19.36 -26.38
CA LEU A 254 -84.80 -18.71 -27.47
C LEU A 254 -83.81 -17.63 -26.92
N ARG A 255 -84.19 -16.96 -25.85
CA ARG A 255 -83.26 -16.02 -25.21
C ARG A 255 -82.06 -16.71 -24.56
N LEU A 256 -82.29 -17.86 -23.91
CA LEU A 256 -81.27 -18.68 -23.33
C LEU A 256 -80.33 -19.27 -24.39
N LEU A 257 -80.88 -19.71 -25.54
CA LEU A 257 -80.10 -20.19 -26.68
C LEU A 257 -79.18 -19.09 -27.24
N ARG A 258 -79.66 -17.83 -27.33
CA ARG A 258 -78.81 -16.73 -27.74
C ARG A 258 -77.70 -16.38 -26.79
N LEU A 259 -77.93 -16.49 -25.47
CA LEU A 259 -76.88 -16.27 -24.46
C LEU A 259 -75.81 -17.35 -24.48
N ILE A 260 -76.14 -18.56 -24.85
CA ILE A 260 -75.18 -19.70 -24.97
C ILE A 260 -74.33 -19.56 -26.24
N ASN A 261 -74.83 -18.92 -27.29
CA ASN A 261 -74.16 -18.77 -28.55
C ASN A 261 -73.35 -17.42 -28.68
N GLN A 262 -73.30 -16.61 -27.62
CA GLN A 262 -72.41 -15.46 -27.47
C GLN A 262 -71.15 -15.81 -26.72
#